data_546310267851b3d41f3ce4855494f48b
#
_entry.id   546310267851b3d41f3ce4855494f48b
#
_cell.length_a   1.000
_cell.length_b   1.000
_cell.length_c   1.000
_cell.angle_alpha   90.00
_cell.angle_beta   90.00
_cell.angle_gamma   90.00
#
_symmetry.space_group_name_H-M   'P 1'
#
loop_
_entity.id
_entity.type
_entity.pdbx_description
1 polymer ?
#
loop_
_entity_poly.entity_id
_entity_poly.type
_entity_poly.pdbx_seq_one_letter_code
_entity_poly.pdbx_strand_id
1 'polypeptide(L)'
;MFMDKIVAGFLERNLCDYKNNIDVDIVGGAQDCYTISANKGRVFVKANNYISAFTGIYDYLKKYCGVQLSWCGNRKIRIKELAMFDGTLSRTIEQKFRVYMNYCTLDYSMCWWDFDRWEQEIDFMAMNGINMPLAVIGTEAVWFELLLDYGFTEREALDWVSGPAFWAW
;
A
#
# COMPACT_ATOMS: atom_id res chain seq x y z
N MET A 1 19.49 -13.81 8.47
CA MET A 1 18.47 -12.90 9.05
C MET A 1 17.19 -13.20 8.31
N PHE A 2 16.14 -13.66 8.98
CA PHE A 2 14.86 -13.91 8.32
C PHE A 2 14.26 -12.54 7.92
N MET A 3 13.92 -12.37 6.65
CA MET A 3 13.22 -11.19 6.17
C MET A 3 11.86 -11.11 6.88
N ASP A 4 11.50 -9.91 7.34
CA ASP A 4 10.19 -9.66 7.94
C ASP A 4 9.07 -10.02 6.95
N LYS A 5 8.01 -10.69 7.43
CA LYS A 5 6.91 -11.18 6.58
C LYS A 5 6.20 -10.06 5.80
N ILE A 6 6.09 -8.87 6.38
CA ILE A 6 5.46 -7.71 5.73
C ILE A 6 6.33 -7.24 4.56
N VAL A 7 7.63 -7.10 4.80
CA VAL A 7 8.59 -6.73 3.76
C VAL A 7 8.65 -7.79 2.66
N ALA A 8 8.72 -9.06 3.05
CA ALA A 8 8.76 -10.18 2.11
C ALA A 8 7.53 -10.20 1.19
N GLY A 9 6.32 -10.04 1.75
CA GLY A 9 5.08 -9.98 0.99
C GLY A 9 5.04 -8.80 0.01
N PHE A 10 5.43 -7.61 0.46
CA PHE A 10 5.50 -6.44 -0.41
C PHE A 10 6.48 -6.64 -1.58
N LEU A 11 7.69 -7.15 -1.31
CA LEU A 11 8.69 -7.39 -2.34
C LEU A 11 8.26 -8.50 -3.32
N GLU A 12 7.60 -9.55 -2.83
CA GLU A 12 7.07 -10.61 -3.68
C GLU A 12 6.05 -10.08 -4.70
N ARG A 13 5.12 -9.24 -4.26
CA ARG A 13 4.08 -8.69 -5.14
C ARG A 13 4.60 -7.66 -6.14
N ASN A 14 5.57 -6.85 -5.73
CA ASN A 14 5.97 -5.66 -6.47
C ASN A 14 7.32 -5.79 -7.18
N LEU A 15 8.24 -6.62 -6.65
CA LEU A 15 9.63 -6.73 -7.09
C LEU A 15 10.14 -8.18 -7.01
N CYS A 16 9.32 -9.15 -7.41
CA CYS A 16 9.59 -10.58 -7.28
C CYS A 16 11.00 -10.99 -7.78
N ASP A 17 11.39 -10.52 -8.96
CA ASP A 17 12.68 -10.83 -9.58
C ASP A 17 13.88 -10.26 -8.81
N TYR A 18 13.64 -9.26 -7.96
CA TYR A 18 14.69 -8.52 -7.24
C TYR A 18 14.56 -8.63 -5.72
N LYS A 19 13.61 -9.39 -5.20
CA LYS A 19 13.33 -9.49 -3.76
C LYS A 19 14.55 -9.88 -2.93
N ASN A 20 15.43 -10.70 -3.47
CA ASN A 20 16.66 -11.15 -2.81
C ASN A 20 17.81 -10.12 -2.88
N ASN A 21 17.62 -9.05 -3.63
CA ASN A 21 18.59 -7.98 -3.81
C ASN A 21 18.26 -6.71 -3.05
N ILE A 22 17.16 -6.71 -2.28
CA ILE A 22 16.71 -5.56 -1.50
C ILE A 22 16.68 -5.95 -0.03
N ASP A 23 17.52 -5.30 0.76
CA ASP A 23 17.58 -5.47 2.22
C ASP A 23 16.85 -4.31 2.89
N VAL A 24 15.91 -4.62 3.78
CA VAL A 24 15.14 -3.61 4.52
C VAL A 24 15.37 -3.79 6.02
N ASP A 25 15.80 -2.70 6.66
CA ASP A 25 16.02 -2.60 8.10
C ASP A 25 15.06 -1.56 8.72
N ILE A 26 14.17 -2.04 9.59
CA ILE A 26 13.23 -1.18 10.32
C ILE A 26 13.81 -0.89 11.70
N VAL A 27 14.23 0.35 11.90
CA VAL A 27 14.97 0.76 13.11
C VAL A 27 14.11 1.45 14.18
N GLY A 28 12.82 1.68 13.88
CA GLY A 28 11.94 2.45 14.74
C GLY A 28 12.23 3.96 14.72
N GLY A 29 11.50 4.71 15.53
CA GLY A 29 11.62 6.17 15.62
C GLY A 29 10.28 6.88 15.45
N ALA A 30 10.18 8.09 15.97
CA ALA A 30 8.94 8.87 15.98
C ALA A 30 8.71 9.65 14.67
N GLN A 31 9.78 9.95 13.94
CA GLN A 31 9.72 10.74 12.72
C GLN A 31 9.82 9.82 11.51
N ASP A 32 8.87 9.94 10.58
CA ASP A 32 8.87 9.17 9.35
C ASP A 32 10.07 9.57 8.48
N CYS A 33 10.95 8.61 8.25
CA CYS A 33 12.16 8.81 7.47
C CYS A 33 12.69 7.51 6.87
N TYR A 34 13.48 7.67 5.82
CA TYR A 34 14.23 6.57 5.22
C TYR A 34 15.59 7.03 4.69
N THR A 35 16.49 6.10 4.54
CA THR A 35 17.77 6.23 3.85
C THR A 35 18.01 5.01 2.98
N ILE A 36 18.42 5.24 1.73
CA ILE A 36 18.68 4.18 0.75
C ILE A 36 20.07 4.35 0.18
N SER A 37 20.76 3.24 0.01
CA SER A 37 21.97 3.14 -0.79
C SER A 37 21.88 1.93 -1.72
N ALA A 38 22.59 1.99 -2.85
CA ALA A 38 22.57 0.90 -3.82
C ALA A 38 23.99 0.66 -4.36
N ASN A 39 24.53 -0.51 -4.08
CA ASN A 39 25.87 -0.89 -4.53
C ASN A 39 25.98 -2.41 -4.72
N LYS A 40 26.92 -2.83 -5.55
CA LYS A 40 27.24 -4.26 -5.78
C LYS A 40 26.01 -5.13 -6.07
N GLY A 41 25.03 -4.61 -6.82
CA GLY A 41 23.82 -5.34 -7.19
C GLY A 41 22.78 -5.45 -6.08
N ARG A 42 22.92 -4.73 -4.98
CA ARG A 42 21.99 -4.73 -3.84
C ARG A 42 21.53 -3.33 -3.48
N VAL A 43 20.30 -3.24 -2.99
CA VAL A 43 19.70 -2.02 -2.44
C VAL A 43 19.50 -2.20 -0.95
N PHE A 44 19.96 -1.26 -0.16
CA PHE A 44 19.85 -1.25 1.29
C PHE A 44 18.92 -0.10 1.70
N VAL A 45 17.86 -0.45 2.38
CA VAL A 45 16.81 0.47 2.85
C VAL A 45 16.81 0.46 4.36
N LYS A 46 17.01 1.61 4.98
CA LYS A 46 16.86 1.81 6.42
C LYS A 46 15.75 2.81 6.67
N ALA A 47 14.75 2.46 7.46
CA ALA A 47 13.58 3.29 7.70
C ALA A 47 13.05 3.13 9.12
N ASN A 48 12.26 4.11 9.59
CA ASN A 48 11.68 4.03 10.93
C ASN A 48 10.44 3.12 10.99
N ASN A 49 9.72 2.92 9.88
CA ASN A 49 8.55 2.04 9.77
C ASN A 49 8.38 1.49 8.34
N TYR A 50 7.44 0.58 8.15
CA TYR A 50 7.18 -0.07 6.86
C TYR A 50 6.74 0.90 5.77
N ILE A 51 5.86 1.87 6.08
CA ILE A 51 5.38 2.85 5.10
C ILE A 51 6.56 3.70 4.61
N SER A 52 7.41 4.18 5.53
CA SER A 52 8.62 4.91 5.16
C SER A 52 9.56 4.07 4.31
N ALA A 53 9.72 2.78 4.60
CA ALA A 53 10.55 1.88 3.81
C ALA A 53 10.00 1.72 2.38
N PHE A 54 8.69 1.46 2.22
CA PHE A 54 8.07 1.27 0.92
C PHE A 54 8.03 2.56 0.10
N THR A 55 7.80 3.71 0.77
CA THR A 55 7.94 5.03 0.16
C THR A 55 9.36 5.25 -0.36
N GLY A 56 10.36 4.90 0.44
CA GLY A 56 11.75 5.01 0.06
C GLY A 56 12.10 4.13 -1.13
N ILE A 57 11.68 2.86 -1.13
CA ILE A 57 11.87 1.95 -2.27
C ILE A 57 11.25 2.56 -3.53
N TYR A 58 10.04 3.10 -3.46
CA TYR A 58 9.40 3.70 -4.61
C TYR A 58 10.08 4.99 -5.07
N ASP A 59 10.57 5.83 -4.16
CA ASP A 59 11.36 7.02 -4.51
C ASP A 59 12.68 6.64 -5.21
N TYR A 60 13.34 5.57 -4.76
CA TYR A 60 14.49 5.02 -5.46
C TYR A 60 14.13 4.54 -6.86
N LEU A 61 13.06 3.76 -7.01
CA LEU A 61 12.59 3.25 -8.30
C LEU A 61 12.23 4.37 -9.27
N LYS A 62 11.55 5.43 -8.79
CA LYS A 62 11.24 6.61 -9.59
C LYS A 62 12.49 7.31 -10.08
N LYS A 63 13.41 7.56 -9.15
CA LYS A 63 14.58 8.42 -9.41
C LYS A 63 15.65 7.74 -10.26
N TYR A 64 15.87 6.45 -10.03
CA TYR A 64 17.01 5.74 -10.62
C TYR A 64 16.62 4.63 -11.60
N CYS A 65 15.43 4.05 -11.48
CA CYS A 65 14.97 2.95 -12.35
C CYS A 65 13.88 3.37 -13.35
N GLY A 66 13.50 4.64 -13.38
CA GLY A 66 12.52 5.16 -14.35
C GLY A 66 11.09 4.63 -14.15
N VAL A 67 10.73 4.19 -12.94
CA VAL A 67 9.39 3.68 -12.64
C VAL A 67 8.44 4.83 -12.37
N GLN A 68 7.28 4.79 -12.99
CA GLN A 68 6.15 5.67 -12.67
C GLN A 68 4.88 4.83 -12.60
N LEU A 69 4.27 4.78 -11.43
CA LEU A 69 2.95 4.19 -11.23
C LEU A 69 1.89 5.28 -11.24
N SER A 70 0.73 4.95 -11.79
CA SER A 70 -0.41 5.86 -11.76
C SER A 70 -1.71 5.09 -11.51
N TRP A 71 -2.67 5.77 -10.91
CA TRP A 71 -3.93 5.16 -10.51
C TRP A 71 -4.74 4.61 -11.71
N CYS A 72 -4.78 5.36 -12.80
CA CYS A 72 -5.51 5.00 -14.02
C CYS A 72 -4.64 4.35 -15.10
N GLY A 73 -3.35 4.21 -14.89
CA GLY A 73 -2.40 3.76 -15.91
C GLY A 73 -1.59 2.55 -15.48
N ASN A 74 -0.27 2.72 -15.53
CA ASN A 74 0.64 1.65 -15.14
C ASN A 74 0.59 1.41 -13.63
N ARG A 75 0.22 0.21 -13.22
CA ARG A 75 0.12 -0.23 -11.81
C ARG A 75 1.15 -1.26 -11.44
N LYS A 76 1.93 -1.75 -12.39
CA LYS A 76 2.96 -2.78 -12.14
C LYS A 76 4.34 -2.19 -12.31
N ILE A 77 5.21 -2.48 -11.35
CA ILE A 77 6.62 -2.16 -11.43
C ILE A 77 7.26 -3.05 -12.49
N ARG A 78 7.93 -2.41 -13.46
CA ARG A 78 8.70 -3.10 -14.50
C ARG A 78 10.03 -2.38 -14.62
N ILE A 79 11.09 -3.06 -14.23
CA ILE A 79 12.47 -2.57 -14.35
C ILE A 79 13.32 -3.61 -15.07
N LYS A 80 14.36 -3.16 -15.73
CA LYS A 80 15.33 -4.05 -16.37
C LYS A 80 16.41 -4.51 -15.40
N GLU A 81 16.78 -3.63 -14.48
CA GLU A 81 17.81 -3.86 -13.46
C GLU A 81 17.63 -2.89 -12.30
N LEU A 82 18.22 -3.21 -11.16
CA LEU A 82 18.37 -2.30 -10.03
C LEU A 82 19.53 -1.33 -10.32
N ALA A 83 19.23 -0.06 -10.48
CA ALA A 83 20.22 0.96 -10.75
C ALA A 83 21.13 1.20 -9.55
N MET A 84 22.44 1.15 -9.76
CA MET A 84 23.41 1.53 -8.72
C MET A 84 23.66 3.02 -8.76
N PHE A 85 23.93 3.61 -7.60
CA PHE A 85 24.25 5.04 -7.48
C PHE A 85 25.21 5.29 -6.32
N ASP A 86 25.98 6.38 -6.41
CA ASP A 86 26.91 6.80 -5.36
C ASP A 86 26.20 7.62 -4.29
N GLY A 87 26.58 7.40 -3.04
CA GLY A 87 26.02 8.09 -1.90
C GLY A 87 24.72 7.49 -1.37
N THR A 88 23.84 8.34 -0.87
CA THR A 88 22.57 7.94 -0.25
C THR A 88 21.40 8.81 -0.72
N LEU A 89 20.24 8.19 -0.85
CA LEU A 89 18.96 8.87 -0.99
C LEU A 89 18.27 8.88 0.37
N SER A 90 18.12 10.04 0.99
CA SER A 90 17.47 10.17 2.30
C SER A 90 16.34 11.17 2.25
N ARG A 91 15.29 10.90 3.03
CA ARG A 91 14.17 11.81 3.20
C ARG A 91 13.59 11.70 4.60
N THR A 92 13.24 12.85 5.18
CA THR A 92 12.37 12.96 6.35
C THR A 92 11.01 13.46 5.87
N ILE A 93 9.95 12.83 6.32
CA ILE A 93 8.57 13.16 5.96
C ILE A 93 7.97 13.97 7.11
N GLU A 94 7.74 15.24 6.88
CA GLU A 94 7.30 16.18 7.94
C GLU A 94 5.82 16.03 8.27
N GLN A 95 4.99 15.67 7.29
CA GLN A 95 3.55 15.51 7.46
C GLN A 95 3.24 14.27 8.28
N LYS A 96 2.71 14.46 9.47
CA LYS A 96 2.33 13.37 10.38
C LYS A 96 1.16 12.54 9.81
N PHE A 97 0.17 13.18 9.22
CA PHE A 97 -1.01 12.54 8.65
C PHE A 97 -1.04 12.74 7.15
N ARG A 98 -1.11 11.64 6.41
CA ARG A 98 -1.18 11.62 4.96
C ARG A 98 -2.43 10.82 4.57
N VAL A 99 -3.51 11.59 4.43
CA VAL A 99 -4.86 11.07 4.20
C VAL A 99 -5.07 10.76 2.72
N TYR A 100 -5.76 9.69 2.44
CA TYR A 100 -6.13 9.28 1.10
C TYR A 100 -7.53 8.70 1.07
N MET A 101 -8.18 8.85 -0.08
CA MET A 101 -9.57 8.50 -0.36
C MET A 101 -10.58 9.43 0.33
N ASN A 102 -11.77 9.44 -0.23
CA ASN A 102 -12.97 10.01 0.35
C ASN A 102 -14.09 8.96 0.30
N TYR A 103 -15.16 9.18 1.04
CA TYR A 103 -16.25 8.22 1.14
C TYR A 103 -16.98 7.97 -0.20
N CYS A 104 -16.99 8.95 -1.11
CA CYS A 104 -17.63 8.80 -2.41
C CYS A 104 -16.92 7.76 -3.29
N THR A 105 -15.58 7.79 -3.35
CA THR A 105 -14.81 6.91 -4.25
C THR A 105 -14.98 5.45 -3.93
N LEU A 106 -15.27 5.09 -2.68
CA LEU A 106 -15.46 3.71 -2.25
C LEU A 106 -16.64 3.06 -2.95
N ASP A 107 -17.75 3.78 -3.12
CA ASP A 107 -18.97 3.25 -3.73
C ASP A 107 -19.09 3.52 -5.23
N TYR A 108 -18.32 4.47 -5.78
CA TYR A 108 -18.32 4.74 -7.22
C TYR A 108 -17.24 4.01 -7.99
N SER A 109 -16.00 4.10 -7.52
CA SER A 109 -14.85 3.57 -8.24
C SER A 109 -14.41 2.21 -7.73
N MET A 110 -14.64 1.93 -6.44
CA MET A 110 -13.99 0.83 -5.73
C MET A 110 -14.96 -0.27 -5.27
N CYS A 111 -16.27 -0.06 -5.36
CA CYS A 111 -17.29 -1.04 -4.94
C CYS A 111 -17.22 -2.37 -5.68
N TRP A 112 -16.62 -2.39 -6.88
CA TRP A 112 -16.45 -3.58 -7.70
C TRP A 112 -15.06 -4.23 -7.59
N TRP A 113 -14.21 -3.71 -6.73
CA TRP A 113 -12.88 -4.25 -6.58
C TRP A 113 -12.89 -5.53 -5.75
N ASP A 114 -12.23 -6.54 -6.28
CA ASP A 114 -11.87 -7.74 -5.53
C ASP A 114 -10.65 -7.50 -4.62
N PHE A 115 -10.29 -8.51 -3.84
CA PHE A 115 -9.17 -8.40 -2.91
C PHE A 115 -7.84 -8.15 -3.63
N ASP A 116 -7.61 -8.75 -4.79
CA ASP A 116 -6.37 -8.56 -5.55
C ASP A 116 -6.21 -7.10 -5.98
N ARG A 117 -7.31 -6.45 -6.38
CA ARG A 117 -7.29 -5.03 -6.72
C ARG A 117 -7.10 -4.15 -5.49
N TRP A 118 -7.70 -4.51 -4.36
CA TRP A 118 -7.49 -3.81 -3.09
C TRP A 118 -6.05 -3.95 -2.59
N GLU A 119 -5.44 -5.13 -2.69
CA GLU A 119 -4.04 -5.35 -2.31
C GLU A 119 -3.08 -4.47 -3.12
N GLN A 120 -3.32 -4.33 -4.43
CA GLN A 120 -2.56 -3.40 -5.28
C GLN A 120 -2.72 -1.94 -4.84
N GLU A 121 -3.91 -1.54 -4.43
CA GLU A 121 -4.16 -0.17 -3.94
C GLU A 121 -3.48 0.08 -2.60
N ILE A 122 -3.50 -0.89 -1.70
CA ILE A 122 -2.80 -0.81 -0.42
C ILE A 122 -1.29 -0.66 -0.63
N ASP A 123 -0.71 -1.44 -1.52
CA ASP A 123 0.70 -1.32 -1.89
C ASP A 123 1.00 0.04 -2.54
N PHE A 124 0.11 0.53 -3.43
CA PHE A 124 0.23 1.86 -4.04
C PHE A 124 0.18 2.97 -2.97
N MET A 125 -0.73 2.89 -2.03
CA MET A 125 -0.81 3.83 -0.90
C MET A 125 0.47 3.83 -0.08
N ALA A 126 0.98 2.66 0.30
CA ALA A 126 2.21 2.52 1.07
C ALA A 126 3.42 3.10 0.31
N MET A 127 3.55 2.84 -0.99
CA MET A 127 4.59 3.41 -1.85
C MET A 127 4.50 4.93 -1.96
N ASN A 128 3.32 5.51 -1.87
CA ASN A 128 3.10 6.96 -1.89
C ASN A 128 3.07 7.60 -0.49
N GLY A 129 3.40 6.85 0.54
CA GLY A 129 3.55 7.34 1.90
C GLY A 129 2.24 7.60 2.63
N ILE A 130 1.12 7.10 2.12
CA ILE A 130 -0.19 7.24 2.77
C ILE A 130 -0.20 6.40 4.05
N ASN A 131 -0.54 7.03 5.17
CA ASN A 131 -0.61 6.36 6.48
C ASN A 131 -1.99 6.47 7.15
N MET A 132 -2.94 7.12 6.50
CA MET A 132 -4.29 7.33 7.00
C MET A 132 -5.33 7.23 5.86
N PRO A 133 -5.51 6.04 5.25
CA PRO A 133 -6.57 5.85 4.27
C PRO A 133 -7.94 5.83 4.97
N LEU A 134 -8.95 6.37 4.30
CA LEU A 134 -10.34 6.21 4.73
C LEU A 134 -10.82 4.80 4.37
N ALA A 135 -11.18 4.00 5.36
CA ALA A 135 -11.57 2.59 5.20
C ALA A 135 -13.04 2.40 5.56
N VAL A 136 -13.95 2.87 4.71
CA VAL A 136 -15.40 2.67 4.88
C VAL A 136 -15.94 1.51 4.05
N ILE A 137 -15.11 0.86 3.24
CA ILE A 137 -15.49 -0.29 2.43
C ILE A 137 -15.83 -1.51 3.31
N GLY A 138 -16.82 -2.29 2.88
CA GLY A 138 -17.21 -3.52 3.59
C GLY A 138 -18.12 -3.29 4.80
N THR A 139 -18.65 -2.08 4.99
CA THR A 139 -19.62 -1.78 6.05
C THR A 139 -20.88 -2.62 5.92
N GLU A 140 -21.28 -2.98 4.70
CA GLU A 140 -22.42 -3.85 4.41
C GLU A 140 -22.27 -5.23 5.05
N ALA A 141 -21.08 -5.80 5.01
CA ALA A 141 -20.79 -7.08 5.65
C ALA A 141 -20.96 -6.98 7.17
N VAL A 142 -20.50 -5.87 7.77
CA VAL A 142 -20.66 -5.62 9.21
C VAL A 142 -22.13 -5.43 9.57
N TRP A 143 -22.90 -4.70 8.77
CA TRP A 143 -24.35 -4.55 8.97
C TRP A 143 -25.09 -5.85 8.81
N PHE A 144 -24.73 -6.67 7.82
CA PHE A 144 -25.33 -7.98 7.60
C PHE A 144 -25.16 -8.87 8.84
N GLU A 145 -23.94 -9.04 9.33
CA GLU A 145 -23.66 -9.83 10.53
C GLU A 145 -24.40 -9.28 11.77
N LEU A 146 -24.40 -7.95 11.94
CA LEU A 146 -25.11 -7.31 13.04
C LEU A 146 -26.62 -7.60 13.01
N LEU A 147 -27.24 -7.55 11.84
CA LEU A 147 -28.67 -7.84 11.69
C LEU A 147 -28.98 -9.30 12.03
N LEU A 148 -28.12 -10.26 11.64
CA LEU A 148 -28.26 -11.65 12.03
C LEU A 148 -28.18 -11.81 13.56
N ASP A 149 -27.26 -11.12 14.23
CA ASP A 149 -27.13 -11.13 15.69
C ASP A 149 -28.38 -10.57 16.40
N TYR A 150 -29.09 -9.64 15.76
CA TYR A 150 -30.36 -9.10 16.24
C TYR A 150 -31.58 -10.00 15.91
N GLY A 151 -31.35 -11.18 15.27
CA GLY A 151 -32.38 -12.17 15.00
C GLY A 151 -33.12 -11.99 13.66
N PHE A 152 -32.63 -11.15 12.76
CA PHE A 152 -33.12 -11.08 11.39
C PHE A 152 -32.71 -12.34 10.63
N THR A 153 -33.54 -12.80 9.70
CA THR A 153 -33.15 -13.81 8.75
C THR A 153 -32.16 -13.27 7.73
N GLU A 154 -31.34 -14.13 7.11
CA GLU A 154 -30.43 -13.73 6.03
C GLU A 154 -31.14 -12.93 4.93
N ARG A 155 -32.36 -13.36 4.57
CA ARG A 155 -33.15 -12.67 3.54
C ARG A 155 -33.53 -11.26 3.97
N GLU A 156 -34.02 -11.07 5.18
CA GLU A 156 -34.38 -9.75 5.71
C GLU A 156 -33.17 -8.85 5.81
N ALA A 157 -32.01 -9.39 6.22
CA ALA A 157 -30.77 -8.65 6.29
C ALA A 157 -30.30 -8.21 4.89
N LEU A 158 -30.34 -9.10 3.89
CA LEU A 158 -30.01 -8.77 2.50
C LEU A 158 -31.00 -7.78 1.87
N ASP A 159 -32.29 -7.90 2.15
CA ASP A 159 -33.31 -6.97 1.65
C ASP A 159 -33.15 -5.56 2.27
N TRP A 160 -32.57 -5.48 3.47
CA TRP A 160 -32.28 -4.21 4.14
C TRP A 160 -31.06 -3.49 3.55
N VAL A 161 -30.04 -4.25 3.16
CA VAL A 161 -28.80 -3.71 2.58
C VAL A 161 -29.06 -3.30 1.14
N SER A 162 -28.87 -2.02 0.81
CA SER A 162 -28.95 -1.56 -0.58
C SER A 162 -27.71 -1.99 -1.38
N GLY A 163 -27.81 -1.97 -2.69
CA GLY A 163 -26.68 -2.34 -3.55
C GLY A 163 -25.52 -1.33 -3.47
N PRO A 164 -24.30 -1.73 -3.88
CA PRO A 164 -23.08 -0.96 -3.68
C PRO A 164 -23.09 0.44 -4.30
N ALA A 165 -23.86 0.65 -5.37
CA ALA A 165 -23.91 1.93 -6.07
C ALA A 165 -24.59 3.08 -5.31
N PHE A 166 -25.18 2.84 -4.15
CA PHE A 166 -25.99 3.83 -3.43
C PHE A 166 -25.47 4.19 -2.03
N TRP A 167 -24.34 3.68 -1.65
CA TRP A 167 -23.78 3.85 -0.29
C TRP A 167 -22.86 5.06 -0.15
N ALA A 168 -22.59 5.76 -1.22
CA ALA A 168 -21.69 6.92 -1.20
C ALA A 168 -22.29 8.17 -0.50
N TRP A 169 -23.61 8.18 -0.21
CA TRP A 169 -24.33 9.36 0.29
C TRP A 169 -25.16 9.08 1.54
#